data_0e76fe5aa60d047bcd6a4e021fba7f76
#
_entry.id   0e76fe5aa60d047bcd6a4e021fba7f76
#
_cell.length_a   1.000
_cell.length_b   1.000
_cell.length_c   1.000
_cell.angle_alpha   90.00
_cell.angle_beta   90.00
_cell.angle_gamma   90.00
#
_symmetry.space_group_name_H-M   'P 1'
#
loop_
_entity.id
_entity.type
_entity.pdbx_description
1 polymer ?
#
loop_
_entity_poly.entity_id
_entity_poly.type
_entity_poly.pdbx_seq_one_letter_code
_entity_poly.pdbx_strand_id
1 'polypeptide(L)'
;MIAYCAKNRIPVEASAKKPYSSDRNLLHISYEAGILEDPWMDAFAPANKAMFKLSVSPEDAPNKPEYVELEFRQGDCVAVNGKKLDPLGVMRTLNKLGGRHGVGRVDMVENRFVGMKSRGVYETPGGTILHFAHRQIESLTMDREVMHLRDSLVPKYAELVYYGFWFAPEIGRAHV
;
A
#
# COMPACT_ATOMS: atom_id res chain seq x y z
N MET A 1 -16.66 22.10 -6.68
CA MET A 1 -17.14 20.72 -6.62
C MET A 1 -17.94 20.44 -5.35
N ILE A 2 -17.40 20.59 -4.13
CA ILE A 2 -18.11 20.32 -2.83
C ILE A 2 -19.46 21.04 -2.75
N ALA A 3 -19.52 22.34 -3.07
CA ALA A 3 -20.77 23.10 -3.07
C ALA A 3 -21.82 22.56 -4.06
N TYR A 4 -21.40 22.07 -5.21
CA TYR A 4 -22.27 21.41 -6.18
C TYR A 4 -22.85 20.11 -5.63
N CYS A 5 -22.00 19.28 -5.03
CA CYS A 5 -22.43 18.03 -4.39
C CYS A 5 -23.45 18.29 -3.26
N ALA A 6 -23.17 19.27 -2.41
CA ALA A 6 -24.08 19.67 -1.34
C ALA A 6 -25.43 20.14 -1.88
N LYS A 7 -25.44 21.00 -2.92
CA LYS A 7 -26.65 21.50 -3.59
C LYS A 7 -27.50 20.36 -4.18
N ASN A 8 -26.85 19.35 -4.75
CA ASN A 8 -27.51 18.24 -5.43
C ASN A 8 -27.66 16.98 -4.55
N ARG A 9 -27.38 17.06 -3.25
CA ARG A 9 -27.46 15.95 -2.29
C ARG A 9 -26.65 14.72 -2.69
N ILE A 10 -25.50 14.94 -3.34
CA ILE A 10 -24.57 13.87 -3.71
C ILE A 10 -23.66 13.62 -2.50
N PRO A 11 -23.65 12.39 -1.94
CA PRO A 11 -22.78 12.08 -0.82
C PRO A 11 -21.31 12.06 -1.28
N VAL A 12 -20.44 12.82 -0.58
CA VAL A 12 -19.00 12.87 -0.81
C VAL A 12 -18.28 12.84 0.53
N GLU A 13 -17.16 12.13 0.61
CA GLU A 13 -16.32 12.10 1.81
C GLU A 13 -15.47 13.37 1.95
N ALA A 14 -15.14 14.02 0.82
CA ALA A 14 -14.38 15.25 0.80
C ALA A 14 -15.17 16.43 1.40
N SER A 15 -14.52 17.19 2.26
CA SER A 15 -15.10 18.39 2.88
C SER A 15 -14.04 19.50 2.96
N ALA A 16 -14.46 20.73 3.25
CA ALA A 16 -13.53 21.83 3.52
C ALA A 16 -12.58 21.55 4.69
N LYS A 17 -12.98 20.66 5.62
CA LYS A 17 -12.15 20.22 6.75
C LYS A 17 -11.26 19.01 6.42
N LYS A 18 -11.50 18.32 5.30
CA LYS A 18 -10.73 17.18 4.81
C LYS A 18 -10.43 17.39 3.32
N PRO A 19 -9.52 18.32 2.99
CA PRO A 19 -9.31 18.78 1.61
C PRO A 19 -8.29 17.90 0.85
N TYR A 20 -8.31 16.61 1.04
CA TYR A 20 -7.55 15.60 0.30
C TYR A 20 -8.50 14.59 -0.33
N SER A 21 -8.10 13.96 -1.42
CA SER A 21 -8.81 12.79 -1.98
C SER A 21 -8.31 11.51 -1.36
N SER A 22 -9.14 10.48 -1.38
CA SER A 22 -8.75 9.15 -0.93
C SER A 22 -9.36 8.09 -1.84
N ASP A 23 -8.53 7.15 -2.29
CA ASP A 23 -8.92 6.03 -3.13
C ASP A 23 -8.60 4.72 -2.43
N ARG A 24 -9.54 3.76 -2.54
CA ARG A 24 -9.41 2.44 -1.96
C ARG A 24 -9.31 1.38 -3.03
N ASN A 25 -8.42 0.43 -2.80
CA ASN A 25 -8.42 -0.81 -3.53
C ASN A 25 -8.27 -2.00 -2.56
N LEU A 26 -8.07 -3.20 -3.10
CA LEU A 26 -7.92 -4.41 -2.28
C LEU A 26 -6.69 -4.36 -1.36
N LEU A 27 -5.61 -3.70 -1.80
CA LEU A 27 -4.31 -3.71 -1.14
C LEU A 27 -4.12 -2.53 -0.18
N HIS A 28 -4.54 -1.32 -0.56
CA HIS A 28 -4.20 -0.09 0.16
C HIS A 28 -5.31 0.97 0.10
N ILE A 29 -5.13 2.00 0.91
CA ILE A 29 -5.78 3.30 0.74
C ILE A 29 -4.70 4.30 0.37
N SER A 30 -4.94 5.08 -0.70
CA SER A 30 -4.11 6.24 -1.06
C SER A 30 -4.79 7.53 -0.66
N TYR A 31 -3.97 8.53 -0.30
CA TYR A 31 -4.38 9.90 0.00
C TYR A 31 -3.53 10.84 -0.83
N GLU A 32 -4.16 11.77 -1.52
CA GLU A 32 -3.47 12.74 -2.38
C GLU A 32 -4.25 14.06 -2.50
N ALA A 33 -3.62 15.07 -3.09
CA ALA A 33 -4.17 16.41 -3.29
C ALA A 33 -4.42 17.23 -2.00
N GLY A 34 -4.89 18.44 -2.16
CA GLY A 34 -5.21 19.34 -1.06
C GLY A 34 -4.02 19.69 -0.18
N ILE A 35 -4.12 19.40 1.12
CA ILE A 35 -3.01 19.68 2.05
C ILE A 35 -1.73 18.92 1.75
N LEU A 36 -1.81 17.80 1.02
CA LEU A 36 -0.66 16.98 0.65
C LEU A 36 0.16 17.57 -0.50
N GLU A 37 -0.34 18.61 -1.17
CA GLU A 37 0.41 19.33 -2.21
C GLU A 37 1.50 20.24 -1.62
N ASP A 38 1.41 20.58 -0.34
CA ASP A 38 2.48 21.27 0.38
C ASP A 38 3.60 20.26 0.73
N PRO A 39 4.79 20.36 0.11
CA PRO A 39 5.88 19.43 0.36
C PRO A 39 6.44 19.50 1.79
N TRP A 40 6.18 20.57 2.52
CA TRP A 40 6.63 20.77 3.90
C TRP A 40 5.62 20.24 4.94
N MET A 41 4.41 19.88 4.51
CA MET A 41 3.40 19.34 5.40
C MET A 41 3.76 17.92 5.82
N ASP A 42 3.83 17.69 7.14
CA ASP A 42 4.01 16.35 7.70
C ASP A 42 2.67 15.60 7.71
N ALA A 43 2.54 14.59 6.81
CA ALA A 43 1.34 13.78 6.71
C ALA A 43 1.08 12.93 7.98
N PHE A 44 2.12 12.63 8.76
CA PHE A 44 2.05 11.81 9.96
C PHE A 44 1.92 12.62 11.26
N ALA A 45 1.91 13.94 11.15
CA ALA A 45 1.71 14.81 12.32
C ALA A 45 0.43 14.46 13.10
N PRO A 46 0.41 14.65 14.42
CA PRO A 46 -0.76 14.36 15.27
C PRO A 46 -2.07 14.97 14.76
N ALA A 47 -2.02 16.16 14.17
CA ALA A 47 -3.18 16.85 13.58
C ALA A 47 -3.80 16.08 12.40
N ASN A 48 -3.03 15.23 11.72
CA ASN A 48 -3.43 14.49 10.53
C ASN A 48 -3.83 13.02 10.82
N LYS A 49 -3.81 12.58 12.07
CA LYS A 49 -4.17 11.20 12.47
C LYS A 49 -5.52 10.74 11.91
N ALA A 50 -6.50 11.64 11.79
CA ALA A 50 -7.83 11.32 11.27
C ALA A 50 -7.87 10.98 9.77
N MET A 51 -6.78 11.24 9.03
CA MET A 51 -6.63 10.84 7.63
C MET A 51 -6.63 9.31 7.50
N PHE A 52 -5.89 8.63 8.36
CA PHE A 52 -5.64 7.20 8.32
C PHE A 52 -6.84 6.38 8.81
N LYS A 53 -7.16 5.29 8.08
CA LYS A 53 -8.36 4.45 8.31
C LYS A 53 -8.02 3.00 8.66
N LEU A 54 -6.84 2.53 8.26
CA LEU A 54 -6.42 1.15 8.47
C LEU A 54 -5.44 0.98 9.61
N SER A 55 -4.70 2.03 9.96
CA SER A 55 -3.61 1.95 10.94
C SER A 55 -3.67 3.05 11.98
N VAL A 56 -3.23 2.75 13.19
CA VAL A 56 -2.95 3.74 14.22
C VAL A 56 -1.59 4.40 13.96
N SER A 57 -1.34 5.56 14.57
CA SER A 57 0.01 6.14 14.56
C SER A 57 0.95 5.25 15.39
N PRO A 58 2.26 5.18 15.05
CA PRO A 58 3.23 4.41 15.82
C PRO A 58 3.24 4.74 17.31
N GLU A 59 3.02 6.00 17.68
CA GLU A 59 2.95 6.46 19.07
C GLU A 59 1.73 5.92 19.83
N ASP A 60 0.66 5.57 19.11
CA ASP A 60 -0.57 5.02 19.66
C ASP A 60 -0.59 3.48 19.60
N ALA A 61 0.45 2.88 19.02
CA ALA A 61 0.57 1.43 18.91
C ALA A 61 0.92 0.79 20.29
N PRO A 62 0.58 -0.51 20.47
CA PRO A 62 0.96 -1.20 21.71
C PRO A 62 2.48 -1.25 21.90
N ASN A 63 2.96 -0.99 23.11
CA ASN A 63 4.38 -1.12 23.48
C ASN A 63 4.88 -2.57 23.60
N LYS A 64 4.00 -3.54 23.36
CA LYS A 64 4.36 -4.97 23.39
C LYS A 64 4.46 -5.49 21.96
N PRO A 65 5.60 -6.12 21.59
CA PRO A 65 5.75 -6.73 20.27
C PRO A 65 4.76 -7.90 20.12
N GLU A 66 4.29 -8.10 18.89
CA GLU A 66 3.45 -9.22 18.50
C GLU A 66 4.12 -9.97 17.35
N TYR A 67 4.36 -11.27 17.55
CA TYR A 67 4.89 -12.14 16.52
C TYR A 67 3.75 -12.65 15.64
N VAL A 68 3.99 -12.67 14.34
CA VAL A 68 3.03 -13.17 13.35
C VAL A 68 3.72 -14.28 12.57
N GLU A 69 3.12 -15.46 12.58
CA GLU A 69 3.57 -16.61 11.82
C GLU A 69 2.79 -16.69 10.50
N LEU A 70 3.48 -16.80 9.37
CA LEU A 70 2.87 -16.94 8.05
C LEU A 70 3.34 -18.24 7.39
N GLU A 71 2.39 -19.05 6.91
CA GLU A 71 2.69 -20.25 6.11
C GLU A 71 2.52 -19.93 4.63
N PHE A 72 3.58 -20.20 3.85
CA PHE A 72 3.57 -20.07 2.40
C PHE A 72 3.62 -21.43 1.71
N ARG A 73 2.84 -21.58 0.63
CA ARG A 73 2.89 -22.73 -0.27
C ARG A 73 2.89 -22.26 -1.71
N GLN A 74 3.89 -22.65 -2.47
CA GLN A 74 4.06 -22.27 -3.88
C GLN A 74 3.96 -20.75 -4.11
N GLY A 75 4.45 -19.94 -3.17
CA GLY A 75 4.41 -18.48 -3.23
C GLY A 75 3.19 -17.84 -2.57
N ASP A 76 2.11 -18.58 -2.34
CA ASP A 76 0.89 -18.06 -1.73
C ASP A 76 0.91 -18.17 -0.20
N CYS A 77 0.47 -17.12 0.50
CA CYS A 77 0.23 -17.18 1.94
C CYS A 77 -1.08 -17.92 2.21
N VAL A 78 -1.01 -19.08 2.85
CA VAL A 78 -2.15 -20.00 3.07
C VAL A 78 -2.62 -20.07 4.52
N ALA A 79 -1.81 -19.56 5.48
CA ALA A 79 -2.20 -19.53 6.88
C ALA A 79 -1.54 -18.36 7.62
N VAL A 80 -2.22 -17.86 8.66
CA VAL A 80 -1.73 -16.85 9.59
C VAL A 80 -1.91 -17.39 11.01
N ASN A 81 -0.83 -17.44 11.79
CA ASN A 81 -0.79 -17.97 13.16
C ASN A 81 -1.45 -19.37 13.25
N GLY A 82 -1.08 -20.27 12.34
CA GLY A 82 -1.59 -21.65 12.26
C GLY A 82 -3.01 -21.79 11.73
N LYS A 83 -3.74 -20.70 11.49
CA LYS A 83 -5.11 -20.74 10.95
C LYS A 83 -5.07 -20.62 9.41
N LYS A 84 -5.56 -21.66 8.73
CA LYS A 84 -5.76 -21.64 7.27
C LYS A 84 -6.83 -20.62 6.90
N LEU A 85 -6.54 -19.80 5.90
CA LEU A 85 -7.41 -18.72 5.44
C LEU A 85 -7.41 -18.67 3.90
N ASP A 86 -8.50 -18.19 3.34
CA ASP A 86 -8.53 -17.77 1.96
C ASP A 86 -7.77 -16.42 1.76
N PRO A 87 -7.45 -16.01 0.55
CA PRO A 87 -6.69 -14.79 0.30
C PRO A 87 -7.29 -13.55 0.95
N LEU A 88 -8.62 -13.42 0.93
CA LEU A 88 -9.32 -12.30 1.56
C LEU A 88 -9.21 -12.33 3.09
N GLY A 89 -9.31 -13.53 3.67
CA GLY A 89 -9.10 -13.76 5.11
C GLY A 89 -7.68 -13.41 5.57
N VAL A 90 -6.67 -13.78 4.77
CA VAL A 90 -5.27 -13.39 5.00
C VAL A 90 -5.15 -11.86 5.03
N MET A 91 -5.62 -11.16 3.97
CA MET A 91 -5.54 -9.70 3.91
C MET A 91 -6.26 -9.01 5.07
N ARG A 92 -7.48 -9.43 5.38
CA ARG A 92 -8.24 -8.86 6.52
C ARG A 92 -7.53 -9.06 7.85
N THR A 93 -6.97 -10.26 8.06
CA THR A 93 -6.25 -10.57 9.31
C THR A 93 -5.00 -9.73 9.43
N LEU A 94 -4.19 -9.65 8.38
CA LEU A 94 -2.94 -8.90 8.39
C LEU A 94 -3.17 -7.38 8.42
N ASN A 95 -4.20 -6.87 7.75
CA ASN A 95 -4.59 -5.46 7.88
C ASN A 95 -4.96 -5.11 9.33
N LYS A 96 -5.69 -5.99 10.03
CA LYS A 96 -6.04 -5.79 11.44
C LYS A 96 -4.81 -5.83 12.35
N LEU A 97 -3.92 -6.79 12.16
CA LEU A 97 -2.69 -6.93 12.95
C LEU A 97 -1.74 -5.76 12.68
N GLY A 98 -1.37 -5.53 11.43
CA GLY A 98 -0.46 -4.45 11.06
C GLY A 98 -1.02 -3.07 11.38
N GLY A 99 -2.32 -2.86 11.15
CA GLY A 99 -2.98 -1.59 11.47
C GLY A 99 -2.94 -1.26 12.96
N ARG A 100 -3.15 -2.27 13.84
CA ARG A 100 -3.03 -2.10 15.30
C ARG A 100 -1.62 -1.70 15.74
N HIS A 101 -0.61 -2.13 15.03
CA HIS A 101 0.80 -1.84 15.30
C HIS A 101 1.39 -0.68 14.49
N GLY A 102 0.55 0.10 13.81
CA GLY A 102 0.99 1.27 13.04
C GLY A 102 1.86 0.93 11.82
N VAL A 103 1.77 -0.30 11.31
CA VAL A 103 2.55 -0.79 10.17
C VAL A 103 1.93 -0.35 8.86
N GLY A 104 2.78 -0.02 7.86
CA GLY A 104 2.38 0.08 6.47
C GLY A 104 1.96 1.47 5.99
N ARG A 105 2.41 2.53 6.64
CA ARG A 105 2.28 3.90 6.12
C ARG A 105 3.49 4.28 5.29
N VAL A 106 3.25 4.91 4.15
CA VAL A 106 4.29 5.41 3.25
C VAL A 106 3.90 6.80 2.76
N ASP A 107 4.83 7.73 2.78
CA ASP A 107 4.74 9.05 2.15
C ASP A 107 5.79 9.09 1.04
N MET A 108 5.36 9.25 -0.20
CA MET A 108 6.24 9.14 -1.35
C MET A 108 5.88 10.12 -2.46
N VAL A 109 6.89 10.45 -3.25
CA VAL A 109 6.71 11.20 -4.50
C VAL A 109 6.85 10.24 -5.67
N GLU A 110 5.81 10.18 -6.49
CA GLU A 110 5.74 9.37 -7.70
C GLU A 110 5.75 10.23 -8.96
N ASN A 111 6.04 9.61 -10.09
CA ASN A 111 6.01 10.28 -11.39
C ASN A 111 4.72 9.89 -12.14
N ARG A 112 3.95 10.86 -12.58
CA ARG A 112 2.86 10.63 -13.52
C ARG A 112 3.43 10.30 -14.92
N PHE A 113 2.62 9.67 -15.77
CA PHE A 113 3.01 9.30 -17.14
C PHE A 113 3.62 10.46 -17.92
N VAL A 114 3.10 11.66 -17.75
CA VAL A 114 3.59 12.89 -18.39
C VAL A 114 4.83 13.51 -17.72
N GLY A 115 5.44 12.83 -16.75
CA GLY A 115 6.64 13.29 -16.03
C GLY A 115 6.37 14.24 -14.85
N MET A 116 5.12 14.58 -14.58
CA MET A 116 4.75 15.39 -13.42
C MET A 116 5.00 14.63 -12.12
N LYS A 117 5.55 15.31 -11.10
CA LYS A 117 5.65 14.77 -9.74
C LYS A 117 4.30 14.85 -9.06
N SER A 118 3.96 13.81 -8.28
CA SER A 118 2.77 13.75 -7.48
C SER A 118 3.09 13.13 -6.13
N ARG A 119 2.70 13.77 -5.03
CA ARG A 119 2.84 13.20 -3.70
C ARG A 119 1.64 12.33 -3.40
N GLY A 120 1.90 11.11 -2.94
CA GLY A 120 0.90 10.19 -2.44
C GLY A 120 1.27 9.67 -1.04
N VAL A 121 0.28 9.60 -0.16
CA VAL A 121 0.41 8.95 1.14
C VAL A 121 -0.43 7.69 1.13
N TYR A 122 0.14 6.59 1.61
CA TYR A 122 -0.47 5.27 1.49
C TYR A 122 -0.58 4.59 2.84
N GLU A 123 -1.63 3.78 3.00
CA GLU A 123 -1.81 2.83 4.10
C GLU A 123 -1.98 1.43 3.53
N THR A 124 -1.04 0.53 3.82
CA THR A 124 -1.09 -0.87 3.36
C THR A 124 -0.54 -1.83 4.43
N PRO A 125 -1.20 -1.98 5.59
CA PRO A 125 -0.68 -2.79 6.69
C PRO A 125 -0.43 -4.25 6.30
N GLY A 126 -1.43 -4.93 5.75
CA GLY A 126 -1.32 -6.34 5.37
C GLY A 126 -0.39 -6.56 4.19
N GLY A 127 -0.44 -5.68 3.19
CA GLY A 127 0.46 -5.75 2.05
C GLY A 127 1.93 -5.60 2.44
N THR A 128 2.23 -4.70 3.38
CA THR A 128 3.59 -4.52 3.91
C THR A 128 4.09 -5.79 4.61
N ILE A 129 3.26 -6.41 5.47
CA ILE A 129 3.63 -7.65 6.16
C ILE A 129 3.86 -8.79 5.16
N LEU A 130 2.93 -8.97 4.20
CA LEU A 130 3.04 -10.02 3.19
C LEU A 130 4.27 -9.84 2.31
N HIS A 131 4.49 -8.63 1.79
CA HIS A 131 5.64 -8.34 0.93
C HIS A 131 6.95 -8.57 1.67
N PHE A 132 7.07 -8.07 2.90
CA PHE A 132 8.26 -8.29 3.72
C PHE A 132 8.53 -9.78 3.95
N ALA A 133 7.52 -10.55 4.41
CA ALA A 133 7.69 -11.97 4.70
C ALA A 133 7.98 -12.79 3.44
N HIS A 134 7.29 -12.51 2.34
CA HIS A 134 7.53 -13.18 1.06
C HIS A 134 8.97 -12.95 0.56
N ARG A 135 9.48 -11.72 0.64
CA ARG A 135 10.89 -11.41 0.30
C ARG A 135 11.90 -12.18 1.16
N GLN A 136 11.60 -12.42 2.44
CA GLN A 136 12.47 -13.25 3.28
C GLN A 136 12.47 -14.71 2.81
N ILE A 137 11.33 -15.28 2.45
CA ILE A 137 11.24 -16.63 1.89
C ILE A 137 11.98 -16.72 0.56
N GLU A 138 11.80 -15.75 -0.33
CA GLU A 138 12.52 -15.70 -1.61
C GLU A 138 14.04 -15.68 -1.41
N SER A 139 14.54 -14.93 -0.44
CA SER A 139 15.98 -14.86 -0.14
C SER A 139 16.59 -16.19 0.29
N LEU A 140 15.76 -17.11 0.82
CA LEU A 140 16.16 -18.45 1.22
C LEU A 140 16.01 -19.49 0.09
N THR A 141 15.09 -19.27 -0.83
CA THR A 141 14.66 -20.30 -1.78
C THR A 141 15.05 -20.03 -3.24
N MET A 142 15.27 -18.78 -3.61
CA MET A 142 15.66 -18.40 -4.96
C MET A 142 17.18 -18.48 -5.16
N ASP A 143 17.58 -18.88 -6.35
CA ASP A 143 18.96 -18.72 -6.81
C ASP A 143 19.35 -17.22 -6.81
N ARG A 144 20.59 -16.94 -6.42
CA ARG A 144 21.11 -15.58 -6.31
C ARG A 144 21.01 -14.79 -7.62
N GLU A 145 21.45 -15.40 -8.73
CA GLU A 145 21.50 -14.71 -10.02
C GLU A 145 20.09 -14.47 -10.57
N VAL A 146 19.16 -15.42 -10.35
CA VAL A 146 17.75 -15.27 -10.69
C VAL A 146 17.12 -14.14 -9.88
N MET A 147 17.41 -14.05 -8.58
CA MET A 147 16.90 -12.97 -7.71
C MET A 147 17.42 -11.60 -8.17
N HIS A 148 18.71 -11.48 -8.51
CA HIS A 148 19.31 -10.24 -9.02
C HIS A 148 18.69 -9.83 -10.36
N LEU A 149 18.50 -10.78 -11.27
CA LEU A 149 17.86 -10.52 -12.56
C LEU A 149 16.42 -10.02 -12.36
N ARG A 150 15.62 -10.72 -11.57
CA ARG A 150 14.26 -10.29 -11.21
C ARG A 150 14.27 -8.87 -10.64
N ASP A 151 15.11 -8.58 -9.68
CA ASP A 151 15.16 -7.27 -9.03
C ASP A 151 15.53 -6.13 -10.00
N SER A 152 16.34 -6.45 -11.03
CA SER A 152 16.63 -5.51 -12.12
C SER A 152 15.43 -5.23 -13.04
N LEU A 153 14.52 -6.21 -13.19
CA LEU A 153 13.32 -6.08 -14.03
C LEU A 153 12.13 -5.45 -13.32
N VAL A 154 12.06 -5.53 -11.98
CA VAL A 154 10.93 -5.00 -11.19
C VAL A 154 10.59 -3.55 -11.48
N PRO A 155 11.53 -2.60 -11.57
CA PRO A 155 11.20 -1.20 -11.87
C PRO A 155 10.54 -1.04 -13.25
N LYS A 156 11.03 -1.78 -14.25
CA LYS A 156 10.47 -1.71 -15.62
C LYS A 156 9.09 -2.35 -15.69
N TYR A 157 8.90 -3.48 -15.02
CA TYR A 157 7.59 -4.11 -14.92
C TYR A 157 6.57 -3.20 -14.23
N ALA A 158 6.95 -2.61 -13.09
CA ALA A 158 6.10 -1.67 -12.36
C ALA A 158 5.71 -0.46 -13.21
N GLU A 159 6.65 0.11 -13.99
CA GLU A 159 6.39 1.20 -14.93
C GLU A 159 5.35 0.81 -15.99
N LEU A 160 5.49 -0.35 -16.62
CA LEU A 160 4.57 -0.83 -17.64
C LEU A 160 3.15 -1.06 -17.08
N VAL A 161 3.05 -1.64 -15.88
CA VAL A 161 1.78 -1.84 -15.17
C VAL A 161 1.15 -0.50 -14.83
N TYR A 162 1.91 0.44 -14.29
CA TYR A 162 1.43 1.77 -13.91
C TYR A 162 0.90 2.55 -15.11
N TYR A 163 1.56 2.44 -16.26
CA TYR A 163 1.15 3.10 -17.52
C TYR A 163 0.01 2.37 -18.25
N GLY A 164 -0.39 1.20 -17.78
CA GLY A 164 -1.44 0.41 -18.42
C GLY A 164 -1.01 -0.26 -19.72
N PHE A 165 0.28 -0.49 -19.94
CA PHE A 165 0.83 -1.09 -21.16
C PHE A 165 0.72 -2.61 -21.18
N TRP A 166 -0.46 -3.12 -20.87
CA TRP A 166 -0.74 -4.57 -20.78
C TRP A 166 -0.53 -5.35 -22.10
N PHE A 167 -0.61 -4.67 -23.23
CA PHE A 167 -0.46 -5.28 -24.55
C PHE A 167 0.86 -4.89 -25.25
N ALA A 168 1.75 -4.18 -24.56
CA ALA A 168 3.06 -3.85 -25.09
C ALA A 168 3.97 -5.10 -25.08
N PRO A 169 4.80 -5.32 -26.13
CA PRO A 169 5.71 -6.48 -26.17
C PRO A 169 6.67 -6.55 -24.98
N GLU A 170 7.00 -5.41 -24.41
CA GLU A 170 7.92 -5.28 -23.28
C GLU A 170 7.40 -5.94 -22.02
N ILE A 171 6.08 -6.00 -21.80
CA ILE A 171 5.53 -6.65 -20.60
C ILE A 171 5.79 -8.16 -20.60
N GLY A 172 5.75 -8.80 -21.77
CA GLY A 172 6.09 -10.22 -21.91
C GLY A 172 7.56 -10.53 -21.60
N ARG A 173 8.47 -9.57 -21.82
CA ARG A 173 9.89 -9.72 -21.48
C ARG A 173 10.17 -9.55 -19.98
N ALA A 174 9.29 -8.88 -19.25
CA ALA A 174 9.41 -8.71 -17.81
C ALA A 174 8.80 -9.87 -17.00
N HIS A 175 8.18 -10.84 -17.67
CA HIS A 175 7.60 -12.05 -17.07
C HIS A 175 8.53 -13.28 -17.13
N VAL A 176 9.73 -13.14 -17.62
CA VAL A 176 10.69 -14.27 -17.75
C VAL A 176 11.35 -14.56 -16.41
#